data_38de3c987ed5fb6148639862245bf25d
#
_entry.id   38de3c987ed5fb6148639862245bf25d
#
_cell.length_a   1.000
_cell.length_b   1.000
_cell.length_c   1.000
_cell.angle_alpha   90.00
_cell.angle_beta   90.00
_cell.angle_gamma   90.00
#
_symmetry.space_group_name_H-M   'P 1'
#
loop_
_entity.id
_entity.type
_entity.pdbx_description
1 polymer ?
#
loop_
_entity_poly.entity_id
_entity_poly.type
_entity_poly.pdbx_seq_one_letter_code
_entity_poly.pdbx_strand_id
1 'polypeptide(L)'
;MADWHLIDDLLLAANKHKASDLLIRTGDRVRMRIDGSIVTVSPDKVPEPTREQVVEMILHVSRHVPDAPEIEAIHNFDFHYSLENVAYFRMHVLRTNDNFGIVARLIPQKIPGFDELHLPPVIREIANYKNGLVVMAGATGSGKSTTLAAMLNYVIQQRPVHAVTMEDPIEYRYSTHNKGTVSQRELGRDVLSYAQGLNDALREAPDIIVAGEARDREVIQLSLQAGETGHLVMATVHATTAIGTMQRIMSSFGLDEQDAIRERLAQNLRAVIVQKLLPAKSGKGRVAVLEIMIKNSVIKHFILDTDRWREIPRAMEEGKTLYGSQTFDQHLQQLVEDDMITYEDALADSVFPEDFAMRMGKE
;
A
#
# COMPACT_ATOMS: atom_id res chain seq x y z
N MET A 1 -25.94 27.75 -20.87
CA MET A 1 -25.91 26.67 -19.85
C MET A 1 -24.55 26.04 -20.01
N ALA A 2 -23.65 26.23 -19.04
CA ALA A 2 -22.32 25.67 -19.11
C ALA A 2 -22.41 24.14 -19.05
N ASP A 3 -21.62 23.48 -19.89
CA ASP A 3 -21.61 22.04 -20.04
C ASP A 3 -20.84 21.42 -18.85
N TRP A 4 -21.54 21.22 -17.73
CA TRP A 4 -20.98 20.57 -16.52
C TRP A 4 -20.60 19.11 -16.76
N HIS A 5 -20.97 18.53 -17.90
CA HIS A 5 -20.45 17.25 -18.41
C HIS A 5 -18.94 17.28 -18.68
N LEU A 6 -18.34 18.47 -18.80
CA LEU A 6 -16.93 18.60 -19.14
C LEU A 6 -15.99 17.88 -18.17
N ILE A 7 -16.26 17.88 -16.84
CA ILE A 7 -15.37 17.18 -15.92
C ILE A 7 -15.48 15.66 -16.07
N ASP A 8 -16.68 15.12 -16.25
CA ASP A 8 -16.86 13.69 -16.45
C ASP A 8 -16.21 13.24 -17.76
N ASP A 9 -16.30 14.03 -18.82
CA ASP A 9 -15.61 13.76 -20.09
C ASP A 9 -14.08 13.79 -19.94
N LEU A 10 -13.55 14.72 -19.14
CA LEU A 10 -12.13 14.80 -18.84
C LEU A 10 -11.65 13.59 -18.01
N LEU A 11 -12.44 13.17 -17.04
CA LEU A 11 -12.16 11.96 -16.22
C LEU A 11 -12.25 10.69 -17.09
N LEU A 12 -13.22 10.60 -17.99
CA LEU A 12 -13.31 9.51 -18.97
C LEU A 12 -12.09 9.48 -19.89
N ALA A 13 -11.67 10.64 -20.39
CA ALA A 13 -10.46 10.74 -21.21
C ALA A 13 -9.21 10.34 -20.42
N ALA A 14 -9.07 10.78 -19.16
CA ALA A 14 -7.97 10.37 -18.29
C ALA A 14 -7.92 8.85 -18.11
N ASN A 15 -9.07 8.21 -17.85
CA ASN A 15 -9.17 6.76 -17.75
C ASN A 15 -8.79 6.05 -19.06
N LYS A 16 -9.32 6.52 -20.19
CA LYS A 16 -9.04 5.97 -21.53
C LYS A 16 -7.56 6.04 -21.89
N HIS A 17 -6.89 7.13 -21.54
CA HIS A 17 -5.46 7.34 -21.78
C HIS A 17 -4.56 6.75 -20.67
N LYS A 18 -5.14 6.06 -19.68
CA LYS A 18 -4.43 5.50 -18.51
C LYS A 18 -3.59 6.56 -17.77
N ALA A 19 -4.10 7.79 -17.71
CA ALA A 19 -3.46 8.85 -16.96
C ALA A 19 -3.52 8.54 -15.47
N SER A 20 -2.42 8.71 -14.76
CA SER A 20 -2.42 8.57 -13.30
C SER A 20 -3.11 9.73 -12.60
N ASP A 21 -2.97 10.94 -13.15
CA ASP A 21 -3.55 12.16 -12.59
C ASP A 21 -4.11 13.05 -13.71
N LEU A 22 -5.23 13.71 -13.44
CA LEU A 22 -5.79 14.81 -14.20
C LEU A 22 -5.62 16.09 -13.39
N LEU A 23 -5.10 17.15 -14.01
CA LEU A 23 -4.78 18.43 -13.39
C LEU A 23 -5.59 19.52 -14.06
N ILE A 24 -6.49 20.17 -13.32
CA ILE A 24 -7.32 21.29 -13.77
C ILE A 24 -7.02 22.49 -12.88
N ARG A 25 -6.82 23.67 -13.45
CA ARG A 25 -6.63 24.93 -12.73
C ARG A 25 -7.32 26.06 -13.46
N THR A 26 -7.88 26.98 -12.69
CA THR A 26 -8.45 28.21 -13.25
C THR A 26 -7.41 28.96 -14.09
N GLY A 27 -7.75 29.31 -15.34
CA GLY A 27 -6.92 30.10 -16.24
C GLY A 27 -5.64 29.40 -16.72
N ASP A 28 -5.56 28.08 -16.56
CA ASP A 28 -4.42 27.26 -17.03
C ASP A 28 -4.92 26.11 -17.90
N ARG A 29 -4.02 25.57 -18.73
CA ARG A 29 -4.32 24.42 -19.60
C ARG A 29 -4.57 23.18 -18.77
N VAL A 30 -5.59 22.41 -19.14
CA VAL A 30 -5.82 21.08 -18.55
C VAL A 30 -4.68 20.15 -18.91
N ARG A 31 -4.17 19.41 -17.93
CA ARG A 31 -3.05 18.47 -18.10
C ARG A 31 -3.39 17.11 -17.54
N MET A 32 -2.75 16.10 -18.10
CA MET A 32 -2.79 14.72 -17.62
C MET A 32 -1.37 14.23 -17.36
N ARG A 33 -1.20 13.40 -16.36
CA ARG A 33 0.05 12.66 -16.15
C ARG A 33 -0.08 11.27 -16.76
N ILE A 34 0.69 11.00 -17.80
CA ILE A 34 0.70 9.71 -18.52
C ILE A 34 2.13 9.18 -18.50
N ASP A 35 2.33 7.96 -18.02
CA ASP A 35 3.64 7.31 -17.89
C ASP A 35 4.68 8.21 -17.18
N GLY A 36 4.25 8.91 -16.12
CA GLY A 36 5.07 9.82 -15.33
C GLY A 36 5.26 11.23 -15.93
N SER A 37 4.99 11.41 -17.22
CA SER A 37 5.15 12.68 -17.93
C SER A 37 3.87 13.51 -17.95
N ILE A 38 3.99 14.83 -17.86
CA ILE A 38 2.84 15.75 -17.98
C ILE A 38 2.57 16.06 -19.46
N VAL A 39 1.36 15.73 -19.89
CA VAL A 39 0.85 15.97 -21.23
C VAL A 39 -0.27 17.01 -21.16
N THR A 40 -0.20 18.04 -22.02
CA THR A 40 -1.25 19.07 -22.13
C THR A 40 -2.38 18.56 -23.02
N VAL A 41 -3.62 18.70 -22.55
CA VAL A 41 -4.81 18.47 -23.39
C VAL A 41 -4.88 19.56 -24.44
N SER A 42 -5.23 19.21 -25.69
CA SER A 42 -5.29 20.19 -26.79
C SER A 42 -6.24 21.33 -26.45
N PRO A 43 -5.79 22.60 -26.54
CA PRO A 43 -6.63 23.77 -26.26
C PRO A 43 -7.81 23.90 -27.20
N ASP A 44 -7.70 23.35 -28.42
CA ASP A 44 -8.80 23.34 -29.39
C ASP A 44 -9.97 22.45 -28.96
N LYS A 45 -9.69 21.46 -28.08
CA LYS A 45 -10.69 20.55 -27.51
C LYS A 45 -11.19 21.00 -26.17
N VAL A 46 -10.28 21.53 -25.35
CA VAL A 46 -10.57 21.96 -23.97
C VAL A 46 -9.86 23.30 -23.74
N PRO A 47 -10.57 24.42 -23.82
CA PRO A 47 -10.02 25.73 -23.51
C PRO A 47 -9.63 25.85 -22.04
N GLU A 48 -8.85 26.84 -21.70
CA GLU A 48 -8.47 27.13 -20.30
C GLU A 48 -9.74 27.46 -19.50
N PRO A 49 -10.04 26.69 -18.44
CA PRO A 49 -11.28 26.86 -17.70
C PRO A 49 -11.29 28.16 -16.90
N THR A 50 -12.43 28.86 -16.91
CA THR A 50 -12.65 30.03 -16.05
C THR A 50 -12.87 29.61 -14.60
N ARG A 51 -12.83 30.59 -13.67
CA ARG A 51 -13.11 30.32 -12.23
C ARG A 51 -14.51 29.72 -12.06
N GLU A 52 -15.51 30.26 -12.75
CA GLU A 52 -16.89 29.80 -12.68
C GLU A 52 -17.00 28.34 -13.14
N GLN A 53 -16.32 27.96 -14.23
CA GLN A 53 -16.31 26.60 -14.74
C GLN A 53 -15.63 25.62 -13.75
N VAL A 54 -14.50 26.00 -13.14
CA VAL A 54 -13.84 25.15 -12.12
C VAL A 54 -14.73 25.00 -10.89
N VAL A 55 -15.41 26.04 -10.45
CA VAL A 55 -16.38 25.99 -9.34
C VAL A 55 -17.53 25.05 -9.66
N GLU A 56 -18.12 25.14 -10.87
CA GLU A 56 -19.17 24.23 -11.30
C GLU A 56 -18.72 22.77 -11.34
N MET A 57 -17.49 22.51 -11.82
CA MET A 57 -16.88 21.17 -11.78
C MET A 57 -16.75 20.65 -10.35
N ILE A 58 -16.27 21.49 -9.42
CA ILE A 58 -16.14 21.11 -7.99
C ILE A 58 -17.51 20.76 -7.43
N LEU A 59 -18.51 21.61 -7.60
CA LEU A 59 -19.89 21.37 -7.13
C LEU A 59 -20.49 20.10 -7.70
N HIS A 60 -20.23 19.83 -8.99
CA HIS A 60 -20.71 18.60 -9.64
C HIS A 60 -20.12 17.33 -9.00
N VAL A 61 -18.80 17.26 -8.85
CA VAL A 61 -18.14 16.04 -8.32
C VAL A 61 -18.27 15.89 -6.81
N SER A 62 -18.54 16.97 -6.07
CA SER A 62 -18.73 16.94 -4.60
C SER A 62 -20.18 16.83 -4.16
N ARG A 63 -21.15 16.88 -5.06
CA ARG A 63 -22.61 16.93 -4.77
C ARG A 63 -23.13 15.79 -3.87
N HIS A 64 -22.44 14.66 -3.84
CA HIS A 64 -22.81 13.48 -3.03
C HIS A 64 -21.93 13.29 -1.80
N VAL A 65 -21.02 14.23 -1.53
CA VAL A 65 -20.14 14.17 -0.37
C VAL A 65 -20.88 14.79 0.82
N PRO A 66 -21.19 14.02 1.88
CA PRO A 66 -21.77 14.59 3.09
C PRO A 66 -20.86 15.69 3.65
N ASP A 67 -21.47 16.77 4.16
CA ASP A 67 -20.76 17.89 4.79
C ASP A 67 -19.67 18.53 3.92
N ALA A 68 -19.84 18.50 2.57
CA ALA A 68 -18.94 19.21 1.68
C ALA A 68 -18.89 20.71 2.05
N PRO A 69 -17.69 21.29 2.20
CA PRO A 69 -17.57 22.68 2.59
C PRO A 69 -18.13 23.62 1.49
N GLU A 70 -18.64 24.76 1.90
CA GLU A 70 -18.98 25.83 0.96
C GLU A 70 -17.73 26.23 0.14
N ILE A 71 -17.90 26.55 -1.13
CA ILE A 71 -16.80 26.81 -2.07
C ILE A 71 -15.80 27.84 -1.51
N GLU A 72 -16.29 28.95 -0.95
CA GLU A 72 -15.39 29.99 -0.43
C GLU A 72 -14.64 29.59 0.86
N ALA A 73 -15.09 28.55 1.54
CA ALA A 73 -14.43 27.98 2.70
C ALA A 73 -13.36 26.94 2.35
N ILE A 74 -13.30 26.49 1.08
CA ILE A 74 -12.32 25.49 0.65
C ILE A 74 -10.92 26.11 0.64
N HIS A 75 -10.02 25.55 1.46
CA HIS A 75 -8.57 25.69 1.33
C HIS A 75 -7.97 24.44 0.67
N ASN A 76 -8.31 23.27 1.21
CA ASN A 76 -8.06 21.94 0.66
C ASN A 76 -9.26 21.06 0.97
N PHE A 77 -9.65 20.21 0.04
CA PHE A 77 -10.77 19.30 0.22
C PHE A 77 -10.53 18.01 -0.55
N ASP A 78 -10.43 16.89 0.17
CA ASP A 78 -10.21 15.56 -0.36
C ASP A 78 -11.48 14.74 -0.30
N PHE A 79 -11.81 14.03 -1.39
CA PHE A 79 -12.95 13.12 -1.45
C PHE A 79 -12.79 12.13 -2.61
N HIS A 80 -13.68 11.14 -2.69
CA HIS A 80 -13.72 10.21 -3.82
C HIS A 80 -14.89 10.53 -4.75
N TYR A 81 -14.62 10.39 -6.04
CA TYR A 81 -15.64 10.49 -7.08
C TYR A 81 -15.67 9.21 -7.93
N SER A 82 -16.88 8.69 -8.15
CA SER A 82 -17.11 7.50 -8.96
C SER A 82 -17.82 7.89 -10.25
N LEU A 83 -17.21 7.59 -11.37
CA LEU A 83 -17.92 7.48 -12.63
C LEU A 83 -18.50 6.08 -12.69
N GLU A 84 -19.83 5.96 -12.53
CA GLU A 84 -20.53 4.70 -12.42
C GLU A 84 -20.08 3.68 -13.48
N ASN A 85 -19.63 2.51 -13.00
CA ASN A 85 -19.15 1.37 -13.80
C ASN A 85 -17.94 1.65 -14.72
N VAL A 86 -17.28 2.81 -14.59
CA VAL A 86 -16.17 3.20 -15.48
C VAL A 86 -14.86 3.37 -14.71
N ALA A 87 -14.83 4.24 -13.67
CA ALA A 87 -13.60 4.54 -12.95
C ALA A 87 -13.88 5.19 -11.60
N TYR A 88 -12.90 5.05 -10.68
CA TYR A 88 -12.89 5.72 -9.39
C TYR A 88 -11.73 6.71 -9.35
N PHE A 89 -11.97 7.87 -8.77
CA PHE A 89 -10.98 8.93 -8.64
C PHE A 89 -10.91 9.42 -7.19
N ARG A 90 -9.69 9.62 -6.71
CA ARG A 90 -9.44 10.47 -5.55
C ARG A 90 -9.34 11.90 -6.05
N MET A 91 -10.21 12.75 -5.54
CA MET A 91 -10.28 14.16 -5.88
C MET A 91 -9.61 14.99 -4.79
N HIS A 92 -8.74 15.88 -5.18
CA HIS A 92 -8.16 16.90 -4.30
C HIS A 92 -8.47 18.26 -4.90
N VAL A 93 -9.28 19.03 -4.19
CA VAL A 93 -9.58 20.43 -4.52
C VAL A 93 -8.67 21.32 -3.71
N LEU A 94 -8.03 22.27 -4.32
CA LEU A 94 -7.11 23.21 -3.65
C LEU A 94 -7.42 24.66 -4.05
N ARG A 95 -7.18 25.57 -3.13
CA ARG A 95 -7.18 27.01 -3.40
C ARG A 95 -5.78 27.49 -3.75
N THR A 96 -5.62 28.26 -4.80
CA THR A 96 -4.36 28.83 -5.25
C THR A 96 -4.57 30.20 -5.90
N ASN A 97 -3.89 31.25 -5.44
CA ASN A 97 -4.01 32.62 -5.94
C ASN A 97 -5.47 33.10 -6.07
N ASP A 98 -6.27 32.91 -5.01
CA ASP A 98 -7.71 33.20 -4.95
C ASP A 98 -8.60 32.47 -5.97
N ASN A 99 -8.04 31.49 -6.63
CA ASN A 99 -8.69 30.59 -7.58
C ASN A 99 -8.70 29.16 -7.06
N PHE A 100 -9.27 28.23 -7.84
CA PHE A 100 -9.36 26.84 -7.51
C PHE A 100 -8.62 25.96 -8.49
N GLY A 101 -8.19 24.80 -8.01
CA GLY A 101 -7.68 23.71 -8.82
C GLY A 101 -8.26 22.37 -8.37
N ILE A 102 -8.27 21.41 -9.30
CA ILE A 102 -8.68 20.03 -9.08
C ILE A 102 -7.53 19.13 -9.51
N VAL A 103 -7.12 18.23 -8.64
CA VAL A 103 -6.26 17.11 -8.96
C VAL A 103 -7.08 15.84 -8.79
N ALA A 104 -7.35 15.15 -9.91
CA ALA A 104 -8.05 13.87 -9.87
C ALA A 104 -7.06 12.74 -10.13
N ARG A 105 -6.83 11.87 -9.14
CA ARG A 105 -6.00 10.68 -9.26
C ARG A 105 -6.86 9.48 -9.58
N LEU A 106 -6.54 8.81 -10.68
CA LEU A 106 -7.22 7.58 -11.08
C LEU A 106 -6.86 6.43 -10.11
N ILE A 107 -7.88 5.80 -9.54
CA ILE A 107 -7.73 4.59 -8.73
C ILE A 107 -7.78 3.37 -9.67
N PRO A 108 -6.74 2.53 -9.71
CA PRO A 108 -6.71 1.38 -10.59
C PRO A 108 -7.88 0.41 -10.28
N GLN A 109 -8.59 -0.01 -11.31
CA GLN A 109 -9.68 -1.01 -11.16
C GLN A 109 -9.13 -2.43 -11.08
N LYS A 110 -7.99 -2.70 -11.73
CA LYS A 110 -7.36 -4.00 -11.74
C LYS A 110 -6.28 -4.05 -10.65
N ILE A 111 -6.44 -4.97 -9.71
CA ILE A 111 -5.39 -5.32 -8.77
C ILE A 111 -4.43 -6.27 -9.50
N PRO A 112 -3.13 -5.94 -9.62
CA PRO A 112 -2.16 -6.80 -10.30
C PRO A 112 -1.99 -8.11 -9.53
N GLY A 113 -1.79 -9.21 -10.26
CA GLY A 113 -1.51 -10.52 -9.67
C GLY A 113 -0.05 -10.66 -9.22
N PHE A 114 0.25 -11.71 -8.46
CA PHE A 114 1.61 -11.99 -7.98
C PHE A 114 2.62 -12.12 -9.11
N ASP A 115 2.23 -12.74 -10.23
CA ASP A 115 3.11 -12.94 -11.37
C ASP A 115 3.39 -11.62 -12.12
N GLU A 116 2.41 -10.72 -12.21
CA GLU A 116 2.58 -9.36 -12.77
C GLU A 116 3.50 -8.50 -11.90
N LEU A 117 3.49 -8.74 -10.58
CA LEU A 117 4.34 -8.04 -9.61
C LEU A 117 5.70 -8.71 -9.39
N HIS A 118 5.96 -9.84 -10.02
CA HIS A 118 7.16 -10.66 -9.85
C HIS A 118 7.46 -10.99 -8.38
N LEU A 119 6.40 -11.25 -7.59
CA LEU A 119 6.55 -11.56 -6.17
C LEU A 119 7.00 -13.01 -5.95
N PRO A 120 7.89 -13.26 -4.98
CA PRO A 120 8.32 -14.61 -4.62
C PRO A 120 7.13 -15.53 -4.30
N PRO A 121 7.18 -16.83 -4.67
CA PRO A 121 6.07 -17.77 -4.44
C PRO A 121 5.60 -17.84 -2.99
N VAL A 122 6.49 -17.66 -2.02
CA VAL A 122 6.19 -17.68 -0.59
C VAL A 122 5.15 -16.61 -0.17
N ILE A 123 4.99 -15.54 -0.92
CA ILE A 123 3.96 -14.52 -0.66
C ILE A 123 2.55 -15.14 -0.77
N ARG A 124 2.35 -16.11 -1.67
CA ARG A 124 1.07 -16.86 -1.77
C ARG A 124 0.81 -17.71 -0.52
N GLU A 125 1.86 -18.29 0.05
CA GLU A 125 1.75 -19.07 1.29
C GLU A 125 1.41 -18.17 2.48
N ILE A 126 2.11 -17.04 2.60
CA ILE A 126 1.85 -16.05 3.66
C ILE A 126 0.42 -15.51 3.57
N ALA A 127 -0.06 -15.19 2.35
CA ALA A 127 -1.43 -14.73 2.14
C ALA A 127 -2.49 -15.75 2.60
N ASN A 128 -2.18 -17.04 2.54
CA ASN A 128 -3.07 -18.13 2.93
C ASN A 128 -3.05 -18.48 4.43
N TYR A 129 -2.27 -17.81 5.25
CA TYR A 129 -2.33 -18.03 6.70
C TYR A 129 -3.76 -17.79 7.20
N LYS A 130 -4.13 -18.52 8.24
CA LYS A 130 -5.50 -18.45 8.79
C LYS A 130 -5.62 -17.48 9.95
N ASN A 131 -4.53 -17.25 10.66
CA ASN A 131 -4.49 -16.38 11.82
C ASN A 131 -3.09 -15.85 12.09
N GLY A 132 -2.99 -14.88 12.99
CA GLY A 132 -1.75 -14.25 13.41
C GLY A 132 -1.49 -12.93 12.69
N LEU A 133 -0.32 -12.36 12.91
CA LEU A 133 0.06 -11.05 12.40
C LEU A 133 1.09 -11.19 11.28
N VAL A 134 0.80 -10.59 10.13
CA VAL A 134 1.74 -10.34 9.02
C VAL A 134 2.01 -8.86 8.95
N VAL A 135 3.27 -8.45 8.99
CA VAL A 135 3.66 -7.05 8.92
C VAL A 135 4.34 -6.78 7.57
N MET A 136 3.79 -5.84 6.82
CA MET A 136 4.39 -5.31 5.60
C MET A 136 5.13 -4.01 5.92
N ALA A 137 6.42 -3.92 5.63
CA ALA A 137 7.22 -2.74 5.91
C ALA A 137 7.89 -2.17 4.65
N GLY A 138 8.35 -0.93 4.74
CA GLY A 138 9.05 -0.22 3.65
C GLY A 138 8.76 1.27 3.67
N ALA A 139 9.53 2.03 2.91
CA ALA A 139 9.33 3.47 2.73
C ALA A 139 8.00 3.78 2.03
N THR A 140 7.58 5.04 2.07
CA THR A 140 6.44 5.51 1.26
C THR A 140 6.76 5.32 -0.22
N GLY A 141 5.79 4.80 -0.98
CA GLY A 141 5.97 4.53 -2.42
C GLY A 141 6.75 3.25 -2.75
N SER A 142 7.07 2.40 -1.75
CA SER A 142 7.71 1.10 -1.97
C SER A 142 6.77 0.00 -2.48
N GLY A 143 5.49 0.30 -2.70
CA GLY A 143 4.50 -0.64 -3.25
C GLY A 143 3.81 -1.55 -2.23
N LYS A 144 3.89 -1.24 -0.93
CA LYS A 144 3.24 -2.02 0.15
C LYS A 144 1.75 -2.26 -0.08
N SER A 145 1.00 -1.18 -0.35
CA SER A 145 -0.46 -1.25 -0.58
C SER A 145 -0.78 -2.13 -1.79
N THR A 146 0.01 -2.05 -2.85
CA THR A 146 -0.16 -2.88 -4.05
C THR A 146 0.04 -4.36 -3.73
N THR A 147 1.09 -4.71 -2.98
CA THR A 147 1.37 -6.09 -2.59
C THR A 147 0.32 -6.62 -1.64
N LEU A 148 -0.11 -5.84 -0.63
CA LEU A 148 -1.20 -6.22 0.27
C LEU A 148 -2.52 -6.40 -0.48
N ALA A 149 -2.83 -5.49 -1.42
CA ALA A 149 -4.02 -5.63 -2.26
C ALA A 149 -3.97 -6.91 -3.10
N ALA A 150 -2.81 -7.25 -3.68
CA ALA A 150 -2.62 -8.49 -4.41
C ALA A 150 -2.79 -9.73 -3.51
N MET A 151 -2.24 -9.70 -2.29
CA MET A 151 -2.40 -10.78 -1.31
C MET A 151 -3.87 -10.98 -0.93
N LEU A 152 -4.57 -9.91 -0.57
CA LEU A 152 -5.98 -9.99 -0.20
C LEU A 152 -6.84 -10.43 -1.38
N ASN A 153 -6.63 -9.85 -2.57
CA ASN A 153 -7.37 -10.21 -3.78
C ASN A 153 -7.20 -11.69 -4.13
N TYR A 154 -5.98 -12.22 -4.01
CA TYR A 154 -5.73 -13.64 -4.21
C TYR A 154 -6.54 -14.52 -3.25
N VAL A 155 -6.57 -14.16 -1.96
CA VAL A 155 -7.30 -14.95 -0.95
C VAL A 155 -8.81 -14.93 -1.20
N ILE A 156 -9.42 -13.77 -1.44
CA ILE A 156 -10.87 -13.65 -1.66
C ILE A 156 -11.34 -14.30 -2.96
N GLN A 157 -10.45 -14.42 -3.96
CA GLN A 157 -10.76 -15.20 -5.18
C GLN A 157 -10.82 -16.70 -4.89
N GLN A 158 -10.03 -17.22 -3.98
CA GLN A 158 -9.90 -18.64 -3.69
C GLN A 158 -10.84 -19.12 -2.57
N ARG A 159 -11.12 -18.28 -1.58
CA ARG A 159 -11.77 -18.65 -0.33
C ARG A 159 -13.00 -17.79 -0.05
N PRO A 160 -14.09 -18.37 0.50
CA PRO A 160 -15.27 -17.63 0.96
C PRO A 160 -14.95 -17.01 2.35
N VAL A 161 -14.21 -15.94 2.38
CA VAL A 161 -13.78 -15.22 3.59
C VAL A 161 -14.35 -13.80 3.60
N HIS A 162 -14.57 -13.25 4.78
CA HIS A 162 -14.87 -11.84 4.98
C HIS A 162 -13.59 -11.11 5.40
N ALA A 163 -13.20 -10.10 4.65
CA ALA A 163 -12.10 -9.22 5.00
C ALA A 163 -12.62 -7.82 5.32
N VAL A 164 -12.03 -7.19 6.34
CA VAL A 164 -12.28 -5.78 6.67
C VAL A 164 -10.97 -5.03 6.52
N THR A 165 -10.99 -3.93 5.75
CA THR A 165 -9.80 -3.09 5.58
C THR A 165 -10.03 -1.69 6.14
N MET A 166 -9.02 -1.10 6.77
CA MET A 166 -8.94 0.31 7.14
C MET A 166 -7.81 0.93 6.36
N GLU A 167 -8.11 1.91 5.51
CA GLU A 167 -7.18 2.49 4.53
C GLU A 167 -7.18 4.03 4.58
N ASP A 168 -6.06 4.66 4.24
CA ASP A 168 -5.91 6.12 4.20
C ASP A 168 -5.04 6.55 2.99
N PRO A 169 -5.69 6.78 1.85
CA PRO A 169 -7.04 6.44 1.44
C PRO A 169 -7.12 5.02 0.83
N ILE A 170 -8.32 4.63 0.37
CA ILE A 170 -8.50 3.41 -0.44
C ILE A 170 -7.77 3.56 -1.77
N GLU A 171 -6.76 2.68 -2.03
CA GLU A 171 -5.96 2.69 -3.26
C GLU A 171 -6.45 1.69 -4.31
N TYR A 172 -7.15 0.64 -3.91
CA TYR A 172 -7.67 -0.41 -4.80
C TYR A 172 -9.10 -0.78 -4.44
N ARG A 173 -9.91 -1.16 -5.43
CA ARG A 173 -11.26 -1.69 -5.21
C ARG A 173 -11.30 -3.19 -5.52
N TYR A 174 -11.93 -3.96 -4.65
CA TYR A 174 -12.09 -5.40 -4.83
C TYR A 174 -13.39 -5.70 -5.57
N SER A 175 -13.34 -6.70 -6.46
CA SER A 175 -14.53 -7.14 -7.21
C SER A 175 -15.55 -7.80 -6.27
N THR A 176 -16.81 -7.47 -6.46
CA THR A 176 -17.94 -8.12 -5.77
C THR A 176 -18.24 -9.53 -6.26
N HIS A 177 -17.59 -9.97 -7.35
CA HIS A 177 -17.77 -11.30 -7.95
C HIS A 177 -16.77 -12.35 -7.43
N ASN A 178 -15.98 -12.02 -6.41
CA ASN A 178 -15.07 -12.96 -5.76
C ASN A 178 -15.83 -13.95 -4.85
N LYS A 179 -15.16 -15.05 -4.45
CA LYS A 179 -15.75 -15.98 -3.47
C LYS A 179 -15.90 -15.37 -2.09
N GLY A 180 -14.92 -14.56 -1.68
CA GLY A 180 -14.95 -13.78 -0.45
C GLY A 180 -15.45 -12.37 -0.69
N THR A 181 -15.70 -11.65 0.40
CA THR A 181 -16.15 -10.24 0.40
C THR A 181 -15.17 -9.35 1.15
N VAL A 182 -15.13 -8.06 0.80
CA VAL A 182 -14.28 -7.06 1.46
C VAL A 182 -15.14 -5.86 1.87
N SER A 183 -15.13 -5.55 3.15
CA SER A 183 -15.64 -4.29 3.70
C SER A 183 -14.48 -3.30 3.78
N GLN A 184 -14.39 -2.38 2.82
CA GLN A 184 -13.36 -1.34 2.80
C GLN A 184 -13.84 -0.11 3.55
N ARG A 185 -13.05 0.34 4.52
CA ARG A 185 -13.35 1.52 5.35
C ARG A 185 -12.22 2.54 5.22
N GLU A 186 -12.56 3.75 4.85
CA GLU A 186 -11.61 4.84 4.68
C GLU A 186 -11.52 5.71 5.92
N LEU A 187 -10.29 6.03 6.30
CA LEU A 187 -10.01 6.91 7.44
C LEU A 187 -10.55 8.32 7.17
N GLY A 188 -11.17 8.91 8.18
CA GLY A 188 -11.78 10.25 8.10
C GLY A 188 -13.15 10.29 7.40
N ARG A 189 -13.55 9.22 6.74
CA ARG A 189 -14.85 9.10 6.08
C ARG A 189 -15.74 8.03 6.72
N ASP A 190 -15.26 6.78 6.77
CA ASP A 190 -16.00 5.63 7.23
C ASP A 190 -15.62 5.26 8.67
N VAL A 191 -14.42 5.65 9.09
CA VAL A 191 -13.89 5.48 10.46
C VAL A 191 -13.10 6.70 10.88
N LEU A 192 -13.12 7.05 12.16
CA LEU A 192 -12.42 8.23 12.67
C LEU A 192 -10.93 7.97 12.95
N SER A 193 -10.55 6.72 13.24
CA SER A 193 -9.17 6.31 13.49
C SER A 193 -8.97 4.84 13.15
N TYR A 194 -7.71 4.44 12.92
CA TYR A 194 -7.35 3.03 12.74
C TYR A 194 -7.71 2.17 13.95
N ALA A 195 -7.49 2.69 15.16
CA ALA A 195 -7.82 1.98 16.40
C ALA A 195 -9.32 1.72 16.53
N GLN A 196 -10.15 2.74 16.26
CA GLN A 196 -11.60 2.58 16.25
C GLN A 196 -12.02 1.56 15.16
N GLY A 197 -11.52 1.69 13.94
CA GLY A 197 -11.84 0.78 12.84
C GLY A 197 -11.49 -0.68 13.16
N LEU A 198 -10.32 -0.93 13.78
CA LEU A 198 -9.91 -2.26 14.24
C LEU A 198 -10.84 -2.82 15.32
N ASN A 199 -11.19 -1.99 16.32
CA ASN A 199 -12.09 -2.39 17.40
C ASN A 199 -13.50 -2.71 16.86
N ASP A 200 -13.99 -1.96 15.90
CA ASP A 200 -15.26 -2.22 15.23
C ASP A 200 -15.19 -3.48 14.37
N ALA A 201 -14.10 -3.66 13.61
CA ALA A 201 -13.89 -4.84 12.77
C ALA A 201 -14.02 -6.15 13.55
N LEU A 202 -13.57 -6.22 14.80
CA LEU A 202 -13.71 -7.41 15.66
C LEU A 202 -15.19 -7.83 15.90
N ARG A 203 -16.16 -6.96 15.61
CA ARG A 203 -17.61 -7.23 15.71
C ARG A 203 -18.27 -7.49 14.36
N GLU A 204 -17.51 -7.38 13.27
CA GLU A 204 -17.99 -7.56 11.90
C GLU A 204 -17.82 -9.01 11.40
N ALA A 205 -17.45 -9.94 12.28
CA ALA A 205 -17.15 -11.34 11.96
C ALA A 205 -16.15 -11.51 10.80
N PRO A 206 -14.97 -10.84 10.82
CA PRO A 206 -13.98 -10.95 9.77
C PRO A 206 -13.15 -12.23 9.92
N ASP A 207 -12.68 -12.77 8.82
CA ASP A 207 -11.58 -13.76 8.80
C ASP A 207 -10.22 -13.06 8.67
N ILE A 208 -10.21 -11.91 7.96
CA ILE A 208 -9.01 -11.15 7.65
C ILE A 208 -9.24 -9.68 7.99
N ILE A 209 -8.26 -9.06 8.65
CA ILE A 209 -8.26 -7.63 8.96
C ILE A 209 -7.01 -7.00 8.33
N VAL A 210 -7.18 -5.94 7.54
CA VAL A 210 -6.06 -5.17 6.99
C VAL A 210 -6.04 -3.80 7.65
N ALA A 211 -5.00 -3.54 8.44
CA ALA A 211 -4.71 -2.22 8.99
C ALA A 211 -3.75 -1.49 8.06
N GLY A 212 -4.23 -0.46 7.38
CA GLY A 212 -3.45 0.32 6.41
C GLY A 212 -2.14 0.86 6.99
N GLU A 213 -2.13 1.23 8.28
CA GLU A 213 -0.91 1.60 8.98
C GLU A 213 -0.99 1.38 10.49
N ALA A 214 -0.01 0.68 11.06
CA ALA A 214 0.16 0.49 12.50
C ALA A 214 1.21 1.48 13.03
N ARG A 215 0.79 2.74 13.23
CA ARG A 215 1.67 3.85 13.66
C ARG A 215 1.85 3.93 15.15
N ASP A 216 0.80 3.64 15.89
CA ASP A 216 0.71 3.89 17.32
C ASP A 216 0.48 2.62 18.13
N ARG A 217 0.66 2.75 19.44
CA ARG A 217 0.53 1.69 20.42
C ARG A 217 -0.82 0.99 20.35
N GLU A 218 -1.90 1.73 20.24
CA GLU A 218 -3.26 1.17 20.31
C GLU A 218 -3.55 0.28 19.11
N VAL A 219 -3.19 0.73 17.91
CA VAL A 219 -3.33 -0.06 16.67
C VAL A 219 -2.52 -1.36 16.73
N ILE A 220 -1.27 -1.29 17.26
CA ILE A 220 -0.43 -2.48 17.41
C ILE A 220 -1.04 -3.45 18.43
N GLN A 221 -1.52 -2.97 19.57
CA GLN A 221 -2.18 -3.80 20.58
C GLN A 221 -3.41 -4.51 20.03
N LEU A 222 -4.28 -3.80 19.33
CA LEU A 222 -5.49 -4.34 18.71
C LEU A 222 -5.15 -5.33 17.59
N SER A 223 -4.10 -5.07 16.80
CA SER A 223 -3.61 -5.99 15.77
C SER A 223 -3.12 -7.32 16.37
N LEU A 224 -2.37 -7.25 17.47
CA LEU A 224 -1.94 -8.45 18.20
C LEU A 224 -3.15 -9.20 18.79
N GLN A 225 -4.08 -8.49 19.43
CA GLN A 225 -5.29 -9.07 20.00
C GLN A 225 -6.15 -9.79 18.94
N ALA A 226 -6.35 -9.17 17.78
CA ALA A 226 -7.07 -9.79 16.67
C ALA A 226 -6.37 -11.07 16.19
N GLY A 227 -5.03 -11.06 16.07
CA GLY A 227 -4.25 -12.26 15.73
C GLY A 227 -4.37 -13.38 16.75
N GLU A 228 -4.41 -13.04 18.05
CA GLU A 228 -4.60 -13.98 19.17
C GLU A 228 -5.98 -14.62 19.18
N THR A 229 -7.00 -13.87 18.76
CA THR A 229 -8.40 -14.33 18.72
C THR A 229 -8.77 -15.07 17.43
N GLY A 230 -7.79 -15.38 16.58
CA GLY A 230 -7.98 -16.28 15.44
C GLY A 230 -8.07 -15.60 14.07
N HIS A 231 -7.95 -14.28 13.99
CA HIS A 231 -8.00 -13.53 12.73
C HIS A 231 -6.62 -13.47 12.07
N LEU A 232 -6.57 -13.45 10.75
CA LEU A 232 -5.37 -13.04 10.02
C LEU A 232 -5.33 -11.52 9.96
N VAL A 233 -4.32 -10.92 10.59
CA VAL A 233 -4.11 -9.48 10.55
C VAL A 233 -2.93 -9.17 9.62
N MET A 234 -3.14 -8.28 8.67
CA MET A 234 -2.10 -7.71 7.82
C MET A 234 -1.98 -6.22 8.14
N ALA A 235 -0.82 -5.77 8.56
CA ALA A 235 -0.60 -4.37 8.94
C ALA A 235 0.61 -3.79 8.22
N THR A 236 0.62 -2.46 7.95
CA THR A 236 1.83 -1.82 7.43
C THR A 236 2.56 -1.02 8.51
N VAL A 237 3.88 -0.97 8.38
CA VAL A 237 4.78 -0.19 9.24
C VAL A 237 5.84 0.48 8.37
N HIS A 238 6.28 1.68 8.75
CA HIS A 238 7.43 2.32 8.11
C HIS A 238 8.73 1.87 8.77
N ALA A 239 9.41 0.92 8.13
CA ALA A 239 10.75 0.43 8.51
C ALA A 239 11.46 -0.10 7.26
N THR A 240 12.79 -0.21 7.32
CA THR A 240 13.63 -0.59 6.17
C THR A 240 14.20 -2.00 6.27
N THR A 241 14.05 -2.69 7.41
CA THR A 241 14.50 -4.07 7.64
C THR A 241 13.49 -4.81 8.53
N ALA A 242 13.54 -6.14 8.54
CA ALA A 242 12.71 -6.96 9.42
C ALA A 242 12.99 -6.69 10.91
N ILE A 243 14.27 -6.56 11.27
CA ILE A 243 14.66 -6.16 12.63
C ILE A 243 14.15 -4.76 12.96
N GLY A 244 14.36 -3.80 12.06
CA GLY A 244 13.86 -2.42 12.21
C GLY A 244 12.34 -2.36 12.36
N THR A 245 11.60 -3.27 11.72
CA THR A 245 10.15 -3.39 11.88
C THR A 245 9.79 -3.81 13.31
N MET A 246 10.46 -4.82 13.86
CA MET A 246 10.26 -5.25 15.25
C MET A 246 10.64 -4.14 16.23
N GLN A 247 11.78 -3.47 16.02
CA GLN A 247 12.21 -2.34 16.84
C GLN A 247 11.18 -1.20 16.82
N ARG A 248 10.62 -0.90 15.64
CA ARG A 248 9.59 0.12 15.48
C ARG A 248 8.32 -0.23 16.26
N ILE A 249 7.89 -1.49 16.20
CA ILE A 249 6.76 -1.99 17.00
C ILE A 249 7.06 -1.83 18.49
N MET A 250 8.21 -2.31 18.94
CA MET A 250 8.62 -2.28 20.35
C MET A 250 8.75 -0.85 20.90
N SER A 251 9.26 0.09 20.09
CA SER A 251 9.44 1.50 20.48
C SER A 251 8.13 2.26 20.74
N SER A 252 6.99 1.69 20.35
CA SER A 252 5.67 2.28 20.63
C SER A 252 5.19 1.99 22.06
N PHE A 253 5.94 1.22 22.84
CA PHE A 253 5.60 0.79 24.21
C PHE A 253 6.63 1.26 25.22
N GLY A 254 6.19 1.53 26.45
CA GLY A 254 7.08 1.80 27.58
C GLY A 254 7.97 0.61 27.89
N LEU A 255 9.13 0.87 28.50
CA LEU A 255 10.10 -0.18 28.82
C LEU A 255 9.52 -1.29 29.69
N ASP A 256 8.61 -0.94 30.57
CA ASP A 256 7.88 -1.84 31.48
C ASP A 256 6.89 -2.79 30.76
N GLU A 257 6.47 -2.42 29.56
CA GLU A 257 5.52 -3.20 28.77
C GLU A 257 6.22 -4.07 27.67
N GLN A 258 7.45 -3.72 27.31
CA GLN A 258 8.13 -4.32 26.17
C GLN A 258 8.29 -5.84 26.27
N ASP A 259 8.51 -6.38 27.45
CA ASP A 259 8.63 -7.83 27.65
C ASP A 259 7.32 -8.54 27.30
N ALA A 260 6.20 -8.05 27.81
CA ALA A 260 4.88 -8.61 27.52
C ALA A 260 4.53 -8.51 26.02
N ILE A 261 4.82 -7.37 25.39
CA ILE A 261 4.60 -7.18 23.95
C ILE A 261 5.50 -8.10 23.12
N ARG A 262 6.73 -8.30 23.54
CA ARG A 262 7.69 -9.21 22.88
C ARG A 262 7.20 -10.66 22.91
N GLU A 263 6.67 -11.12 24.03
CA GLU A 263 6.07 -12.44 24.16
C GLU A 263 4.85 -12.59 23.23
N ARG A 264 3.95 -11.60 23.21
CA ARG A 264 2.79 -11.59 22.31
C ARG A 264 3.23 -11.59 20.86
N LEU A 265 4.22 -10.77 20.49
CA LEU A 265 4.78 -10.72 19.15
C LEU A 265 5.40 -12.07 18.75
N ALA A 266 6.21 -12.69 19.64
CA ALA A 266 6.80 -14.00 19.40
C ALA A 266 5.75 -15.12 19.22
N GLN A 267 4.57 -14.98 19.82
CA GLN A 267 3.47 -15.95 19.65
C GLN A 267 2.70 -15.70 18.36
N ASN A 268 2.36 -14.44 18.05
CA ASN A 268 1.38 -14.08 17.01
C ASN A 268 1.99 -13.73 15.67
N LEU A 269 3.22 -13.19 15.62
CA LEU A 269 3.87 -12.85 14.36
C LEU A 269 3.98 -14.11 13.47
N ARG A 270 3.62 -13.99 12.22
CA ARG A 270 3.76 -15.03 11.18
C ARG A 270 4.88 -14.70 10.23
N ALA A 271 4.88 -13.46 9.72
CA ALA A 271 5.90 -12.98 8.81
C ALA A 271 6.09 -11.46 8.92
N VAL A 272 7.29 -11.01 8.59
CA VAL A 272 7.59 -9.62 8.26
C VAL A 272 8.08 -9.60 6.81
N ILE A 273 7.46 -8.75 6.00
CA ILE A 273 7.82 -8.55 4.59
C ILE A 273 8.25 -7.10 4.45
N VAL A 274 9.51 -6.87 4.13
CA VAL A 274 10.03 -5.52 3.87
C VAL A 274 10.24 -5.34 2.39
N GLN A 275 9.75 -4.25 1.82
CA GLN A 275 9.71 -4.04 0.38
C GLN A 275 10.37 -2.73 -0.04
N LYS A 276 11.18 -2.81 -1.09
CA LYS A 276 11.73 -1.71 -1.88
C LYS A 276 11.32 -1.87 -3.34
N LEU A 277 11.50 -0.84 -4.15
CA LEU A 277 11.30 -0.88 -5.60
C LEU A 277 12.56 -0.39 -6.30
N LEU A 278 13.12 -1.22 -7.18
CA LEU A 278 14.22 -0.84 -8.07
C LEU A 278 13.74 -0.68 -9.52
N PRO A 279 14.44 0.10 -10.35
CA PRO A 279 14.15 0.18 -11.77
C PRO A 279 14.23 -1.19 -12.42
N ALA A 280 13.28 -1.51 -13.29
CA ALA A 280 13.38 -2.72 -14.09
C ALA A 280 14.49 -2.59 -15.14
N LYS A 281 15.27 -3.64 -15.39
CA LYS A 281 16.35 -3.68 -16.40
C LYS A 281 15.84 -3.31 -17.80
N SER A 282 14.59 -3.57 -18.09
CA SER A 282 13.92 -3.18 -19.35
C SER A 282 13.80 -1.66 -19.55
N GLY A 283 14.13 -0.84 -18.55
CA GLY A 283 13.93 0.60 -18.54
C GLY A 283 12.47 1.04 -18.39
N LYS A 284 11.54 0.10 -18.20
CA LYS A 284 10.12 0.41 -18.01
C LYS A 284 9.59 -0.24 -16.74
N GLY A 285 9.03 0.58 -15.86
CA GLY A 285 8.45 0.10 -14.59
C GLY A 285 9.51 -0.14 -13.50
N ARG A 286 9.09 -0.83 -12.46
CA ARG A 286 9.90 -1.12 -11.27
C ARG A 286 9.67 -2.56 -10.83
N VAL A 287 10.67 -3.16 -10.20
CA VAL A 287 10.65 -4.52 -9.66
C VAL A 287 10.68 -4.44 -8.14
N ALA A 288 9.85 -5.24 -7.49
CA ALA A 288 9.83 -5.33 -6.04
C ALA A 288 11.00 -6.17 -5.53
N VAL A 289 11.78 -5.60 -4.61
CA VAL A 289 12.83 -6.31 -3.87
C VAL A 289 12.33 -6.51 -2.44
N LEU A 290 12.38 -7.76 -1.96
CA LEU A 290 11.74 -8.17 -0.72
C LEU A 290 12.75 -8.82 0.23
N GLU A 291 12.77 -8.33 1.47
CA GLU A 291 13.26 -9.08 2.62
C GLU A 291 12.06 -9.77 3.29
N ILE A 292 12.14 -11.08 3.53
CA ILE A 292 11.02 -11.87 4.05
C ILE A 292 11.50 -12.68 5.25
N MET A 293 11.01 -12.32 6.43
CA MET A 293 11.23 -13.07 7.66
C MET A 293 9.98 -13.89 7.98
N ILE A 294 10.09 -15.20 7.93
CA ILE A 294 9.02 -16.12 8.34
C ILE A 294 9.36 -16.66 9.73
N LYS A 295 8.44 -16.49 10.66
CA LYS A 295 8.63 -16.98 12.02
C LYS A 295 8.64 -18.51 12.05
N ASN A 296 9.77 -19.06 12.42
CA ASN A 296 9.97 -20.45 12.82
C ASN A 296 10.37 -20.52 14.30
N SER A 297 10.72 -21.70 14.81
CA SER A 297 11.13 -21.89 16.21
C SER A 297 12.39 -21.09 16.58
N VAL A 298 13.35 -20.99 15.66
CA VAL A 298 14.61 -20.24 15.86
C VAL A 298 14.34 -18.75 15.91
N ILE A 299 13.63 -18.21 14.92
CA ILE A 299 13.23 -16.80 14.87
C ILE A 299 12.37 -16.44 16.10
N LYS A 300 11.44 -17.32 16.50
CA LYS A 300 10.64 -17.12 17.72
C LYS A 300 11.54 -16.96 18.96
N HIS A 301 12.55 -17.80 19.09
CA HIS A 301 13.50 -17.72 20.21
C HIS A 301 14.28 -16.40 20.18
N PHE A 302 14.74 -15.96 19.01
CA PHE A 302 15.44 -14.67 18.87
C PHE A 302 14.52 -13.47 19.16
N ILE A 303 13.23 -13.52 18.77
CA ILE A 303 12.29 -12.44 19.11
C ILE A 303 12.20 -12.25 20.62
N LEU A 304 12.25 -13.32 21.41
CA LEU A 304 12.20 -13.27 22.87
C LEU A 304 13.48 -12.71 23.52
N ASP A 305 14.61 -12.78 22.82
CA ASP A 305 15.92 -12.34 23.30
C ASP A 305 16.48 -11.23 22.41
N THR A 306 16.37 -9.97 22.86
CA THR A 306 16.78 -8.80 22.08
C THR A 306 18.26 -8.78 21.75
N ASP A 307 19.13 -9.36 22.59
CA ASP A 307 20.57 -9.41 22.35
C ASP A 307 20.92 -10.28 21.14
N ARG A 308 20.01 -11.18 20.79
CA ARG A 308 20.14 -12.10 19.66
C ARG A 308 19.47 -11.63 18.37
N TRP A 309 18.82 -10.50 18.35
CA TRP A 309 18.19 -9.99 17.11
C TRP A 309 19.18 -9.85 15.96
N ARG A 310 20.41 -9.54 16.22
CA ARG A 310 21.51 -9.50 15.21
C ARG A 310 21.74 -10.84 14.48
N GLU A 311 21.26 -11.97 15.06
CA GLU A 311 21.38 -13.30 14.45
C GLU A 311 20.22 -13.61 13.48
N ILE A 312 19.15 -12.81 13.50
CA ILE A 312 17.95 -13.02 12.67
C ILE A 312 18.28 -13.02 11.16
N PRO A 313 19.08 -12.10 10.60
CA PRO A 313 19.39 -12.13 9.16
C PRO A 313 20.04 -13.45 8.73
N ARG A 314 20.96 -13.98 9.54
CA ARG A 314 21.58 -15.28 9.29
C ARG A 314 20.54 -16.42 9.33
N ALA A 315 19.67 -16.42 10.33
CA ALA A 315 18.60 -17.43 10.41
C ALA A 315 17.60 -17.34 9.25
N MET A 316 17.35 -16.14 8.73
CA MET A 316 16.55 -15.94 7.51
C MET A 316 17.26 -16.51 6.28
N GLU A 317 18.55 -16.26 6.15
CA GLU A 317 19.39 -16.72 5.04
C GLU A 317 19.46 -18.27 5.00
N GLU A 318 19.71 -18.91 6.15
CA GLU A 318 19.71 -20.36 6.33
C GLU A 318 18.29 -20.97 6.13
N GLY A 319 17.25 -20.22 6.44
CA GLY A 319 15.85 -20.61 6.31
C GLY A 319 15.24 -20.49 4.92
N LYS A 320 16.01 -20.04 3.90
CA LYS A 320 15.50 -19.79 2.54
C LYS A 320 14.83 -21.01 1.93
N THR A 321 15.52 -22.13 1.92
CA THR A 321 15.03 -23.35 1.26
C THR A 321 13.86 -24.01 2.01
N LEU A 322 13.89 -23.98 3.35
CA LEU A 322 12.92 -24.71 4.16
C LEU A 322 11.65 -23.90 4.44
N TYR A 323 11.78 -22.60 4.65
CA TYR A 323 10.67 -21.73 5.08
C TYR A 323 10.32 -20.65 4.07
N GLY A 324 11.16 -20.41 3.06
CA GLY A 324 11.00 -19.30 2.12
C GLY A 324 11.41 -17.94 2.68
N SER A 325 12.08 -17.89 3.85
CA SER A 325 12.69 -16.65 4.34
C SER A 325 13.81 -16.23 3.42
N GLN A 326 14.02 -14.92 3.26
CA GLN A 326 15.11 -14.41 2.45
C GLN A 326 15.55 -13.02 2.91
N THR A 327 16.84 -12.71 2.75
CA THR A 327 17.38 -11.37 2.93
C THR A 327 17.24 -10.53 1.65
N PHE A 328 17.42 -9.22 1.75
CA PHE A 328 17.45 -8.36 0.56
C PHE A 328 18.53 -8.81 -0.43
N ASP A 329 19.74 -9.10 0.05
CA ASP A 329 20.87 -9.47 -0.82
C ASP A 329 20.62 -10.78 -1.57
N GLN A 330 19.97 -11.76 -0.91
CA GLN A 330 19.55 -13.00 -1.58
C GLN A 330 18.49 -12.76 -2.67
N HIS A 331 17.57 -11.80 -2.46
CA HIS A 331 16.56 -11.50 -3.47
C HIS A 331 17.15 -10.64 -4.60
N LEU A 332 18.02 -9.69 -4.29
CA LEU A 332 18.77 -8.92 -5.29
C LEU A 332 19.57 -9.84 -6.20
N GLN A 333 20.30 -10.80 -5.63
CA GLN A 333 21.03 -11.81 -6.42
C GLN A 333 20.08 -12.55 -7.36
N GLN A 334 18.96 -13.07 -6.87
CA GLN A 334 17.98 -13.78 -7.68
C GLN A 334 17.45 -12.92 -8.83
N LEU A 335 17.10 -11.66 -8.56
CA LEU A 335 16.57 -10.74 -9.58
C LEU A 335 17.60 -10.37 -10.65
N VAL A 336 18.88 -10.32 -10.32
CA VAL A 336 19.96 -10.15 -11.31
C VAL A 336 20.13 -11.41 -12.16
N GLU A 337 20.10 -12.61 -11.53
CA GLU A 337 20.18 -13.90 -12.23
C GLU A 337 18.99 -14.09 -13.18
N ASP A 338 17.78 -13.64 -12.77
CA ASP A 338 16.55 -13.68 -13.57
C ASP A 338 16.46 -12.54 -14.61
N ASP A 339 17.51 -11.73 -14.78
CA ASP A 339 17.59 -10.62 -15.73
C ASP A 339 16.54 -9.50 -15.52
N MET A 340 16.02 -9.36 -14.29
CA MET A 340 14.96 -8.40 -13.93
C MET A 340 15.48 -7.02 -13.59
N ILE A 341 16.67 -6.92 -12.95
CA ILE A 341 17.34 -5.68 -12.57
C ILE A 341 18.81 -5.72 -13.03
N THR A 342 19.49 -4.57 -13.06
CA THR A 342 20.92 -4.52 -13.39
C THR A 342 21.76 -4.92 -12.17
N TYR A 343 22.98 -5.41 -12.41
CA TYR A 343 23.94 -5.68 -11.34
C TYR A 343 24.30 -4.40 -10.58
N GLU A 344 24.46 -3.31 -11.32
CA GLU A 344 24.83 -1.99 -10.78
C GLU A 344 23.78 -1.48 -9.80
N ASP A 345 22.48 -1.58 -10.16
CA ASP A 345 21.38 -1.19 -9.27
C ASP A 345 21.30 -2.11 -8.04
N ALA A 346 21.50 -3.42 -8.23
CA ALA A 346 21.51 -4.39 -7.15
C ALA A 346 22.68 -4.15 -6.17
N LEU A 347 23.89 -3.89 -6.67
CA LEU A 347 25.06 -3.60 -5.84
C LEU A 347 24.88 -2.31 -5.04
N ALA A 348 24.34 -1.26 -5.67
CA ALA A 348 24.09 0.03 -5.02
C ALA A 348 23.06 -0.07 -3.89
N ASP A 349 22.12 -1.01 -3.96
CA ASP A 349 21.03 -1.20 -2.97
C ASP A 349 21.28 -2.38 -2.01
N SER A 350 22.36 -3.14 -2.19
CA SER A 350 22.73 -4.26 -1.33
C SER A 350 23.12 -3.81 0.08
N VAL A 351 22.83 -4.66 1.07
CA VAL A 351 23.16 -4.39 2.48
C VAL A 351 24.66 -4.53 2.73
N PHE A 352 25.29 -5.50 2.07
CA PHE A 352 26.74 -5.78 2.16
C PHE A 352 27.33 -5.84 0.75
N PRO A 353 27.72 -4.68 0.15
CA PRO A 353 28.16 -4.62 -1.25
C PRO A 353 29.37 -5.52 -1.59
N GLU A 354 30.33 -5.62 -0.69
CA GLU A 354 31.52 -6.47 -0.88
C GLU A 354 31.15 -7.96 -0.91
N ASP A 355 30.35 -8.41 0.04
CA ASP A 355 29.85 -9.80 0.09
C ASP A 355 28.95 -10.10 -1.10
N PHE A 356 28.12 -9.13 -1.50
CA PHE A 356 27.25 -9.26 -2.69
C PHE A 356 28.08 -9.42 -3.96
N ALA A 357 29.13 -8.59 -4.18
CA ALA A 357 30.02 -8.69 -5.32
C ALA A 357 30.71 -10.06 -5.39
N MET A 358 31.25 -10.55 -4.24
CA MET A 358 31.86 -11.88 -4.16
C MET A 358 30.88 -13.00 -4.54
N ARG A 359 29.64 -12.95 -4.02
CA ARG A 359 28.58 -13.94 -4.36
C ARG A 359 28.23 -13.93 -5.84
N MET A 360 28.29 -12.77 -6.48
CA MET A 360 28.03 -12.60 -7.92
C MET A 360 29.25 -12.94 -8.79
N GLY A 361 30.39 -13.34 -8.21
CA GLY A 361 31.62 -13.68 -8.94
C GLY A 361 32.27 -12.48 -9.63
N LYS A 362 32.04 -11.28 -9.12
CA LYS A 362 32.63 -10.01 -9.60
C LYS A 362 33.52 -9.47 -8.49
N GLU A 363 34.82 -9.41 -8.74
CA GLU A 363 35.83 -8.74 -7.90
C GLU A 363 35.90 -7.24 -8.18
#